data_5fe6f1017b3c2a9a3a4c8f19b722b7f4
#
_entry.id   5fe6f1017b3c2a9a3a4c8f19b722b7f4
#
_cell.length_a   1.000
_cell.length_b   1.000
_cell.length_c   1.000
_cell.angle_alpha   90.00
_cell.angle_beta   90.00
_cell.angle_gamma   90.00
#
_symmetry.space_group_name_H-M   'P 1'
#
loop_
_entity.id
_entity.type
_entity.pdbx_description
1 polymer ?
#
loop_
_entity_poly.entity_id
_entity_poly.type
_entity_poly.pdbx_seq_one_letter_code
_entity_poly.pdbx_strand_id
1 'polypeptide(L)'
;MAFLGNPKNTIEVLQKYNFNFQKKFGQNFLIDTNILEEIIDSAGITKDDMILEIGPGIGTMTQYLCESARQVIAVEIDTNLIPILEDTLSEYDNVKVINDDILKVDINALAEEYNNGKPIKVVANLPYYITTPIIMGLFESHVPIDSITIMVQKEVADRMQVGPGTKDYGALSLAVQYYAKPEIVANVPPNCFMPRPNVGSSAFAGEKTATDYGAAYTSYSAGASGSASALGSESKTDGVTNESGDFGGQPEPD
;
A
#
# COMPACT_ATOMS: atom_id res chain seq x y z
N MET A 1 -17.28 -1.28 -23.84
CA MET A 1 -16.87 0.13 -23.52
C MET A 1 -15.49 0.42 -24.07
N ALA A 2 -15.12 1.70 -24.28
CA ALA A 2 -13.78 2.05 -24.77
C ALA A 2 -12.76 1.97 -23.60
N PHE A 3 -11.57 1.41 -23.86
CA PHE A 3 -10.51 1.32 -22.87
C PHE A 3 -9.95 2.69 -22.47
N LEU A 4 -9.87 2.94 -21.19
CA LEU A 4 -9.44 4.20 -20.59
C LEU A 4 -7.91 4.40 -20.60
N GLY A 5 -7.13 3.37 -20.94
CA GLY A 5 -5.70 3.51 -21.24
C GLY A 5 -5.41 4.45 -22.42
N ASN A 6 -6.42 4.72 -23.25
CA ASN A 6 -6.31 5.73 -24.29
C ASN A 6 -6.64 7.12 -23.71
N PRO A 7 -5.74 8.12 -23.83
CA PRO A 7 -5.94 9.47 -23.28
C PRO A 7 -7.24 10.15 -23.74
N LYS A 8 -7.67 9.93 -24.99
CA LYS A 8 -8.89 10.50 -25.52
C LYS A 8 -10.11 10.03 -24.74
N ASN A 9 -10.22 8.72 -24.50
CA ASN A 9 -11.35 8.13 -23.79
C ASN A 9 -11.39 8.59 -22.32
N THR A 10 -10.23 8.70 -21.68
CA THR A 10 -10.11 9.26 -20.33
C THR A 10 -10.60 10.70 -20.28
N ILE A 11 -10.19 11.55 -21.23
CA ILE A 11 -10.63 12.96 -21.30
C ILE A 11 -12.16 13.03 -21.48
N GLU A 12 -12.73 12.22 -22.37
CA GLU A 12 -14.18 12.18 -22.61
C GLU A 12 -14.96 11.81 -21.33
N VAL A 13 -14.49 10.83 -20.58
CA VAL A 13 -15.10 10.44 -19.29
C VAL A 13 -14.99 11.57 -18.26
N LEU A 14 -13.81 12.16 -18.08
CA LEU A 14 -13.61 13.26 -17.13
C LEU A 14 -14.48 14.48 -17.47
N GLN A 15 -14.65 14.80 -18.77
CA GLN A 15 -15.52 15.87 -19.25
C GLN A 15 -17.01 15.55 -19.02
N LYS A 16 -17.44 14.32 -19.30
CA LYS A 16 -18.82 13.84 -19.09
C LYS A 16 -19.28 14.07 -17.66
N TYR A 17 -18.38 13.84 -16.70
CA TYR A 17 -18.68 13.99 -15.26
C TYR A 17 -18.28 15.34 -14.66
N ASN A 18 -17.78 16.30 -15.46
CA ASN A 18 -17.17 17.54 -14.97
C ASN A 18 -16.20 17.30 -13.82
N PHE A 19 -15.40 16.22 -13.92
CA PHE A 19 -14.57 15.76 -12.82
C PHE A 19 -13.44 16.75 -12.51
N ASN A 20 -13.32 17.07 -11.19
CA ASN A 20 -12.26 17.92 -10.67
C ASN A 20 -11.32 17.10 -9.82
N PHE A 21 -10.04 17.04 -10.22
CA PHE A 21 -9.01 16.30 -9.49
C PHE A 21 -8.87 16.77 -8.04
N GLN A 22 -8.94 15.84 -7.12
CA GLN A 22 -8.82 16.10 -5.68
C GLN A 22 -7.34 15.99 -5.27
N LYS A 23 -6.68 17.14 -5.06
CA LYS A 23 -5.26 17.18 -4.64
C LYS A 23 -4.98 16.39 -3.37
N LYS A 24 -5.94 16.36 -2.42
CA LYS A 24 -5.82 15.61 -1.17
C LYS A 24 -5.67 14.10 -1.36
N PHE A 25 -6.14 13.55 -2.47
CA PHE A 25 -6.02 12.13 -2.81
C PHE A 25 -4.86 11.83 -3.76
N GLY A 26 -4.09 12.83 -4.18
CA GLY A 26 -2.94 12.63 -5.06
C GLY A 26 -3.27 11.96 -6.40
N GLN A 27 -4.47 12.22 -6.94
CA GLN A 27 -5.01 11.57 -8.14
C GLN A 27 -4.15 11.83 -9.37
N ASN A 28 -3.58 10.77 -9.94
CA ASN A 28 -2.85 10.74 -11.20
C ASN A 28 -3.27 9.47 -11.94
N PHE A 29 -4.16 9.60 -12.92
CA PHE A 29 -4.69 8.45 -13.67
C PHE A 29 -3.70 8.04 -14.75
N LEU A 30 -3.38 6.76 -14.81
CA LEU A 30 -2.51 6.20 -15.86
C LEU A 30 -3.28 6.18 -17.19
N ILE A 31 -2.66 6.72 -18.26
CA ILE A 31 -3.27 6.89 -19.56
C ILE A 31 -2.36 6.35 -20.69
N ASP A 32 -1.61 5.30 -20.40
CA ASP A 32 -0.71 4.66 -21.36
C ASP A 32 -0.99 3.16 -21.42
N THR A 33 -1.51 2.71 -22.55
CA THR A 33 -1.91 1.30 -22.76
C THR A 33 -0.74 0.35 -22.63
N ASN A 34 0.45 0.71 -23.17
CA ASN A 34 1.60 -0.19 -23.12
C ASN A 34 2.07 -0.42 -21.69
N ILE A 35 2.10 0.65 -20.89
CA ILE A 35 2.45 0.54 -19.46
C ILE A 35 1.42 -0.27 -18.68
N LEU A 36 0.12 -0.11 -18.99
CA LEU A 36 -0.93 -0.92 -18.38
C LEU A 36 -0.74 -2.40 -18.68
N GLU A 37 -0.53 -2.75 -19.95
CA GLU A 37 -0.28 -4.12 -20.39
C GLU A 37 0.98 -4.70 -19.74
N GLU A 38 2.09 -3.95 -19.67
CA GLU A 38 3.32 -4.37 -19.01
C GLU A 38 3.11 -4.67 -17.50
N ILE A 39 2.32 -3.83 -16.80
CA ILE A 39 1.96 -4.05 -15.39
C ILE A 39 1.12 -5.32 -15.23
N ILE A 40 0.09 -5.49 -16.06
CA ILE A 40 -0.80 -6.66 -15.99
C ILE A 40 -0.05 -7.95 -16.30
N ASP A 41 0.80 -7.95 -17.32
CA ASP A 41 1.62 -9.10 -17.71
C ASP A 41 2.59 -9.48 -16.58
N SER A 42 3.23 -8.48 -15.97
CA SER A 42 4.18 -8.72 -14.85
C SER A 42 3.48 -9.21 -13.57
N ALA A 43 2.20 -8.90 -13.38
CA ALA A 43 1.41 -9.39 -12.26
C ALA A 43 1.05 -10.89 -12.39
N GLY A 44 1.26 -11.50 -13.55
CA GLY A 44 1.01 -12.92 -13.81
C GLY A 44 -0.42 -13.35 -13.48
N ILE A 45 -1.41 -12.50 -13.83
CA ILE A 45 -2.82 -12.70 -13.49
C ILE A 45 -3.43 -13.76 -14.39
N THR A 46 -4.23 -14.65 -13.81
CA THR A 46 -4.97 -15.70 -14.50
C THR A 46 -6.47 -15.63 -14.20
N LYS A 47 -7.26 -16.38 -14.97
CA LYS A 47 -8.70 -16.50 -14.76
C LYS A 47 -9.11 -17.26 -13.48
N ASP A 48 -8.15 -17.73 -12.69
CA ASP A 48 -8.40 -18.34 -11.39
C ASP A 48 -8.18 -17.33 -10.23
N ASP A 49 -7.54 -16.20 -10.52
CA ASP A 49 -7.13 -15.24 -9.51
C ASP A 49 -8.24 -14.29 -9.05
N MET A 50 -8.22 -13.95 -7.78
CA MET A 50 -8.90 -12.80 -7.21
C MET A 50 -7.92 -11.67 -7.01
N ILE A 51 -8.26 -10.50 -7.52
CA ILE A 51 -7.45 -9.28 -7.44
C ILE A 51 -8.09 -8.30 -6.44
N LEU A 52 -7.26 -7.78 -5.54
CA LEU A 52 -7.58 -6.57 -4.79
C LEU A 52 -6.90 -5.38 -5.47
N GLU A 53 -7.69 -4.49 -6.03
CA GLU A 53 -7.20 -3.21 -6.56
C GLU A 53 -7.41 -2.10 -5.53
N ILE A 54 -6.33 -1.34 -5.26
CA ILE A 54 -6.37 -0.22 -4.32
C ILE A 54 -6.29 1.09 -5.11
N GLY A 55 -7.35 1.92 -5.00
CA GLY A 55 -7.45 3.18 -5.70
C GLY A 55 -7.65 3.02 -7.22
N PRO A 56 -8.77 2.43 -7.67
CA PRO A 56 -9.07 2.23 -9.09
C PRO A 56 -9.18 3.54 -9.87
N GLY A 57 -9.40 4.68 -9.19
CA GLY A 57 -9.59 5.97 -9.82
C GLY A 57 -10.82 5.98 -10.71
N ILE A 58 -10.66 6.22 -12.00
CA ILE A 58 -11.76 6.16 -12.99
C ILE A 58 -11.95 4.75 -13.60
N GLY A 59 -11.24 3.73 -13.10
CA GLY A 59 -11.35 2.35 -13.56
C GLY A 59 -10.38 1.98 -14.69
N THR A 60 -9.35 2.77 -14.96
CA THR A 60 -8.42 2.52 -16.09
C THR A 60 -7.74 1.17 -15.97
N MET A 61 -7.07 0.88 -14.87
CA MET A 61 -6.40 -0.41 -14.63
C MET A 61 -7.43 -1.49 -14.36
N THR A 62 -8.55 -1.16 -13.70
CA THR A 62 -9.63 -2.09 -13.38
C THR A 62 -10.17 -2.81 -14.60
N GLN A 63 -10.34 -2.11 -15.75
CA GLN A 63 -10.78 -2.72 -17.00
C GLN A 63 -9.85 -3.85 -17.44
N TYR A 64 -8.54 -3.64 -17.42
CA TYR A 64 -7.54 -4.66 -17.80
C TYR A 64 -7.52 -5.82 -16.78
N LEU A 65 -7.68 -5.51 -15.49
CA LEU A 65 -7.80 -6.53 -14.44
C LEU A 65 -9.05 -7.41 -14.66
N CYS A 66 -10.19 -6.83 -15.02
CA CYS A 66 -11.42 -7.58 -15.30
C CYS A 66 -11.28 -8.53 -16.50
N GLU A 67 -10.54 -8.08 -17.53
CA GLU A 67 -10.24 -8.93 -18.70
C GLU A 67 -9.33 -10.12 -18.34
N SER A 68 -8.49 -10.00 -17.30
CA SER A 68 -7.46 -10.99 -16.98
C SER A 68 -7.83 -11.90 -15.80
N ALA A 69 -8.55 -11.39 -14.80
CA ALA A 69 -8.85 -12.08 -13.55
C ALA A 69 -10.22 -12.81 -13.55
N ARG A 70 -10.41 -13.68 -12.56
CA ARG A 70 -11.72 -14.26 -12.22
C ARG A 70 -12.61 -13.25 -11.52
N GLN A 71 -12.05 -12.52 -10.55
CA GLN A 71 -12.76 -11.57 -9.70
C GLN A 71 -11.85 -10.37 -9.39
N VAL A 72 -12.41 -9.17 -9.44
CA VAL A 72 -11.75 -7.94 -9.01
C VAL A 72 -12.56 -7.31 -7.88
N ILE A 73 -11.89 -6.98 -6.78
CA ILE A 73 -12.44 -6.15 -5.70
C ILE A 73 -11.64 -4.84 -5.72
N ALA A 74 -12.31 -3.74 -6.04
CA ALA A 74 -11.70 -2.42 -6.16
C ALA A 74 -12.13 -1.53 -4.99
N VAL A 75 -11.17 -1.05 -4.19
CA VAL A 75 -11.43 -0.19 -3.02
C VAL A 75 -11.06 1.25 -3.35
N GLU A 76 -12.07 2.16 -3.32
CA GLU A 76 -11.92 3.58 -3.65
C GLU A 76 -12.39 4.47 -2.50
N ILE A 77 -11.52 5.40 -2.10
CA ILE A 77 -11.82 6.33 -1.00
C ILE A 77 -12.60 7.57 -1.45
N ASP A 78 -12.44 7.99 -2.72
CA ASP A 78 -13.12 9.18 -3.24
C ASP A 78 -14.54 8.86 -3.73
N THR A 79 -15.52 9.22 -2.93
CA THR A 79 -16.95 9.03 -3.25
C THR A 79 -17.34 9.67 -4.61
N ASN A 80 -16.64 10.71 -5.07
CA ASN A 80 -16.95 11.34 -6.36
C ASN A 80 -16.57 10.44 -7.56
N LEU A 81 -15.70 9.45 -7.36
CA LEU A 81 -15.32 8.50 -8.39
C LEU A 81 -16.31 7.32 -8.52
N ILE A 82 -17.14 7.07 -7.51
CA ILE A 82 -18.06 5.92 -7.53
C ILE A 82 -19.04 5.96 -8.73
N PRO A 83 -19.73 7.08 -9.02
CA PRO A 83 -20.59 7.12 -10.21
C PRO A 83 -19.84 6.95 -11.55
N ILE A 84 -18.58 7.36 -11.58
CA ILE A 84 -17.72 7.17 -12.75
C ILE A 84 -17.37 5.70 -12.91
N LEU A 85 -16.98 5.03 -11.82
CA LEU A 85 -16.67 3.60 -11.81
C LEU A 85 -17.89 2.75 -12.18
N GLU A 86 -19.09 3.08 -11.69
CA GLU A 86 -20.34 2.41 -12.08
C GLU A 86 -20.57 2.48 -13.60
N ASP A 87 -20.25 3.61 -14.24
CA ASP A 87 -20.39 3.78 -15.70
C ASP A 87 -19.25 3.05 -16.44
N THR A 88 -18.00 3.30 -16.06
CA THR A 88 -16.81 2.79 -16.77
C THR A 88 -16.58 1.29 -16.62
N LEU A 89 -17.20 0.67 -15.64
CA LEU A 89 -17.11 -0.76 -15.38
C LEU A 89 -18.43 -1.50 -15.62
N SER A 90 -19.45 -0.82 -16.18
CA SER A 90 -20.81 -1.38 -16.37
C SER A 90 -20.92 -2.63 -17.26
N GLU A 91 -19.91 -2.89 -18.09
CA GLU A 91 -19.86 -4.07 -18.98
C GLU A 91 -19.19 -5.29 -18.31
N TYR A 92 -18.63 -5.14 -17.11
CA TYR A 92 -17.95 -6.20 -16.37
C TYR A 92 -18.83 -6.73 -15.23
N ASP A 93 -19.03 -8.02 -15.17
CA ASP A 93 -19.80 -8.74 -14.14
C ASP A 93 -18.91 -9.32 -13.02
N ASN A 94 -17.59 -9.29 -13.23
CA ASN A 94 -16.59 -9.83 -12.32
C ASN A 94 -15.88 -8.77 -11.49
N VAL A 95 -16.46 -7.56 -11.32
CA VAL A 95 -15.89 -6.51 -10.49
C VAL A 95 -16.87 -6.05 -9.41
N LYS A 96 -16.35 -5.79 -8.21
CA LYS A 96 -17.07 -5.13 -7.13
C LYS A 96 -16.29 -3.92 -6.65
N VAL A 97 -16.93 -2.75 -6.68
CA VAL A 97 -16.37 -1.52 -6.12
C VAL A 97 -16.85 -1.36 -4.68
N ILE A 98 -15.91 -1.07 -3.78
CA ILE A 98 -16.15 -0.76 -2.36
C ILE A 98 -15.70 0.68 -2.12
N ASN A 99 -16.61 1.54 -1.66
CA ASN A 99 -16.26 2.91 -1.28
C ASN A 99 -15.85 2.96 0.18
N ASP A 100 -14.55 2.80 0.46
CA ASP A 100 -14.00 2.85 1.80
C ASP A 100 -12.49 3.20 1.77
N ASP A 101 -11.93 3.43 2.95
CA ASP A 101 -10.50 3.61 3.17
C ASP A 101 -9.83 2.22 3.29
N ILE A 102 -8.90 1.90 2.39
CA ILE A 102 -8.21 0.61 2.39
C ILE A 102 -7.55 0.26 3.74
N LEU A 103 -7.11 1.26 4.50
CA LEU A 103 -6.53 1.05 5.83
C LEU A 103 -7.55 0.61 6.89
N LYS A 104 -8.86 0.64 6.57
CA LYS A 104 -9.95 0.20 7.45
C LYS A 104 -10.65 -1.06 6.95
N VAL A 105 -10.42 -1.43 5.70
CA VAL A 105 -11.02 -2.61 5.09
C VAL A 105 -10.40 -3.87 5.67
N ASP A 106 -11.26 -4.79 6.11
CA ASP A 106 -10.83 -6.14 6.49
C ASP A 106 -10.58 -7.00 5.24
N ILE A 107 -9.32 -7.02 4.79
CA ILE A 107 -8.92 -7.75 3.58
C ILE A 107 -9.04 -9.26 3.79
N ASN A 108 -8.88 -9.77 5.02
CA ASN A 108 -9.10 -11.19 5.31
C ASN A 108 -10.57 -11.58 5.10
N ALA A 109 -11.50 -10.74 5.54
CA ALA A 109 -12.93 -10.96 5.29
C ALA A 109 -13.25 -10.94 3.79
N LEU A 110 -12.62 -10.05 3.01
CA LEU A 110 -12.77 -10.03 1.54
C LEU A 110 -12.21 -11.30 0.89
N ALA A 111 -11.03 -11.76 1.32
CA ALA A 111 -10.44 -13.00 0.81
C ALA A 111 -11.32 -14.22 1.14
N GLU A 112 -11.91 -14.25 2.34
CA GLU A 112 -12.83 -15.32 2.73
C GLU A 112 -14.12 -15.28 1.90
N GLU A 113 -14.75 -14.12 1.76
CA GLU A 113 -16.04 -13.95 1.07
C GLU A 113 -15.91 -14.22 -0.45
N TYR A 114 -14.87 -13.71 -1.11
CA TYR A 114 -14.75 -13.74 -2.58
C TYR A 114 -13.74 -14.77 -3.11
N ASN A 115 -12.89 -15.36 -2.26
CA ASN A 115 -11.86 -16.31 -2.65
C ASN A 115 -11.78 -17.57 -1.77
N ASN A 116 -12.74 -17.78 -0.87
CA ASN A 116 -12.78 -18.90 0.08
C ASN A 116 -11.47 -18.99 0.91
N GLY A 117 -10.97 -17.85 1.37
CA GLY A 117 -9.75 -17.75 2.17
C GLY A 117 -8.45 -18.08 1.43
N LYS A 118 -8.51 -18.32 0.12
CA LYS A 118 -7.30 -18.55 -0.69
C LYS A 118 -6.50 -17.27 -0.88
N PRO A 119 -5.20 -17.39 -1.18
CA PRO A 119 -4.36 -16.23 -1.48
C PRO A 119 -4.93 -15.35 -2.61
N ILE A 120 -4.74 -14.04 -2.44
CA ILE A 120 -5.18 -13.02 -3.40
C ILE A 120 -3.96 -12.30 -3.98
N LYS A 121 -4.11 -11.70 -5.15
CA LYS A 121 -3.11 -10.79 -5.70
C LYS A 121 -3.55 -9.35 -5.48
N VAL A 122 -2.59 -8.48 -5.14
CA VAL A 122 -2.82 -7.05 -4.97
C VAL A 122 -2.23 -6.31 -6.15
N VAL A 123 -3.04 -5.49 -6.81
CA VAL A 123 -2.57 -4.60 -7.90
C VAL A 123 -3.03 -3.18 -7.61
N ALA A 124 -2.13 -2.19 -7.70
CA ALA A 124 -2.49 -0.81 -7.39
C ALA A 124 -1.60 0.24 -8.05
N ASN A 125 -2.21 1.36 -8.42
CA ASN A 125 -1.51 2.62 -8.65
C ASN A 125 -1.63 3.48 -7.39
N LEU A 126 -0.69 3.34 -6.44
CA LEU A 126 -0.82 3.92 -5.11
C LEU A 126 -0.63 5.44 -5.10
N PRO A 127 -1.51 6.17 -4.39
CA PRO A 127 -1.30 7.59 -4.12
C PRO A 127 -0.01 7.81 -3.32
N TYR A 128 0.81 8.77 -3.76
CA TYR A 128 2.17 8.98 -3.22
C TYR A 128 2.22 9.29 -1.72
N TYR A 129 1.19 9.96 -1.19
CA TYR A 129 1.16 10.40 0.21
C TYR A 129 0.88 9.28 1.23
N ILE A 130 0.36 8.12 0.77
CA ILE A 130 -0.07 7.02 1.63
C ILE A 130 0.56 5.67 1.26
N THR A 131 1.50 5.65 0.32
CA THR A 131 2.16 4.45 -0.19
C THR A 131 2.73 3.57 0.93
N THR A 132 3.56 4.14 1.82
CA THR A 132 4.21 3.37 2.90
C THR A 132 3.21 2.79 3.90
N PRO A 133 2.22 3.52 4.44
CA PRO A 133 1.18 2.95 5.29
C PRO A 133 0.41 1.79 4.65
N ILE A 134 0.07 1.89 3.36
CA ILE A 134 -0.63 0.81 2.66
C ILE A 134 0.24 -0.44 2.56
N ILE A 135 1.49 -0.30 2.10
CA ILE A 135 2.42 -1.43 1.96
C ILE A 135 2.65 -2.12 3.30
N MET A 136 2.91 -1.35 4.36
CA MET A 136 3.10 -1.90 5.70
C MET A 136 1.84 -2.61 6.20
N GLY A 137 0.65 -2.02 5.99
CA GLY A 137 -0.61 -2.63 6.36
C GLY A 137 -0.87 -3.96 5.65
N LEU A 138 -0.54 -4.07 4.36
CA LEU A 138 -0.65 -5.32 3.61
C LEU A 138 0.26 -6.44 4.16
N PHE A 139 1.47 -6.08 4.59
CA PHE A 139 2.41 -7.05 5.14
C PHE A 139 2.08 -7.45 6.59
N GLU A 140 1.63 -6.50 7.42
CA GLU A 140 1.36 -6.72 8.85
C GLU A 140 0.00 -7.42 9.12
N SER A 141 -0.94 -7.34 8.20
CA SER A 141 -2.33 -7.81 8.39
C SER A 141 -2.53 -9.32 8.30
N HIS A 142 -1.47 -10.10 8.09
CA HIS A 142 -1.54 -11.56 7.89
C HIS A 142 -2.52 -12.00 6.79
N VAL A 143 -2.82 -11.11 5.86
CA VAL A 143 -3.66 -11.43 4.70
C VAL A 143 -2.97 -12.50 3.85
N PRO A 144 -3.72 -13.48 3.33
CA PRO A 144 -3.18 -14.44 2.39
C PRO A 144 -2.93 -13.77 1.03
N ILE A 145 -1.79 -13.10 0.90
CA ILE A 145 -1.36 -12.44 -0.35
C ILE A 145 -0.37 -13.36 -1.07
N ASP A 146 -0.63 -13.63 -2.34
CA ASP A 146 0.23 -14.37 -3.25
C ASP A 146 1.32 -13.45 -3.84
N SER A 147 0.89 -12.33 -4.41
CA SER A 147 1.78 -11.33 -4.98
C SER A 147 1.23 -9.91 -4.84
N ILE A 148 2.13 -8.93 -4.90
CA ILE A 148 1.83 -7.50 -4.89
C ILE A 148 2.49 -6.87 -6.10
N THR A 149 1.69 -6.24 -6.97
CA THR A 149 2.16 -5.45 -8.10
C THR A 149 1.65 -4.02 -7.94
N ILE A 150 2.54 -3.10 -7.58
CA ILE A 150 2.15 -1.73 -7.26
C ILE A 150 2.98 -0.72 -8.03
N MET A 151 2.34 0.38 -8.40
CA MET A 151 3.03 1.53 -8.94
C MET A 151 3.20 2.59 -7.85
N VAL A 152 4.44 3.05 -7.68
CA VAL A 152 4.84 4.01 -6.66
C VAL A 152 5.79 5.05 -7.26
N GLN A 153 6.09 6.12 -6.52
CA GLN A 153 7.16 7.05 -6.93
C GLN A 153 8.48 6.30 -7.11
N LYS A 154 9.25 6.69 -8.14
CA LYS A 154 10.54 6.06 -8.44
C LYS A 154 11.46 6.00 -7.23
N GLU A 155 11.58 7.07 -6.46
CA GLU A 155 12.39 7.11 -5.23
C GLU A 155 11.96 6.05 -4.21
N VAL A 156 10.65 5.81 -4.08
CA VAL A 156 10.10 4.79 -3.17
C VAL A 156 10.45 3.39 -3.68
N ALA A 157 10.28 3.13 -4.97
CA ALA A 157 10.67 1.86 -5.59
C ALA A 157 12.17 1.58 -5.46
N ASP A 158 13.01 2.58 -5.70
CA ASP A 158 14.46 2.47 -5.53
C ASP A 158 14.82 2.09 -4.08
N ARG A 159 14.16 2.73 -3.08
CA ARG A 159 14.36 2.42 -1.65
C ARG A 159 13.91 1.01 -1.26
N MET A 160 12.93 0.43 -1.93
CA MET A 160 12.51 -0.94 -1.65
C MET A 160 13.57 -1.98 -2.01
N GLN A 161 14.41 -1.69 -3.01
CA GLN A 161 15.41 -2.61 -3.54
C GLN A 161 16.81 -2.45 -2.95
N VAL A 162 17.12 -1.29 -2.33
CA VAL A 162 18.48 -1.05 -1.81
C VAL A 162 18.85 -2.00 -0.69
N GLY A 163 20.11 -2.45 -0.71
CA GLY A 163 20.66 -3.31 0.32
C GLY A 163 21.24 -2.56 1.53
N PRO A 164 21.62 -3.31 2.58
CA PRO A 164 22.29 -2.76 3.75
C PRO A 164 23.56 -1.98 3.40
N GLY A 165 23.86 -0.93 4.17
CA GLY A 165 25.06 -0.10 4.00
C GLY A 165 24.88 1.12 3.12
N THR A 166 23.70 1.34 2.54
CA THR A 166 23.34 2.58 1.84
C THR A 166 22.56 3.51 2.78
N LYS A 167 22.60 4.83 2.53
CA LYS A 167 21.82 5.80 3.31
C LYS A 167 20.30 5.66 3.10
N ASP A 168 19.88 5.06 2.00
CA ASP A 168 18.48 4.90 1.62
C ASP A 168 17.88 3.58 2.13
N TYR A 169 18.72 2.68 2.69
CA TYR A 169 18.28 1.47 3.35
C TYR A 169 17.64 1.80 4.70
N GLY A 170 16.39 1.39 4.88
CA GLY A 170 15.62 1.71 6.09
C GLY A 170 14.48 0.74 6.34
N ALA A 171 13.54 1.14 7.20
CA ALA A 171 12.41 0.28 7.60
C ALA A 171 11.61 -0.26 6.42
N LEU A 172 11.36 0.56 5.39
CA LEU A 172 10.64 0.14 4.19
C LEU A 172 11.43 -0.93 3.42
N SER A 173 12.73 -0.73 3.19
CA SER A 173 13.61 -1.71 2.51
C SER A 173 13.62 -3.04 3.24
N LEU A 174 13.79 -2.98 4.58
CA LEU A 174 13.82 -4.15 5.44
C LEU A 174 12.49 -4.91 5.39
N ALA A 175 11.37 -4.21 5.57
CA ALA A 175 10.05 -4.82 5.57
C ALA A 175 9.74 -5.47 4.21
N VAL A 176 9.91 -4.74 3.11
CA VAL A 176 9.62 -5.28 1.77
C VAL A 176 10.47 -6.51 1.49
N GLN A 177 11.79 -6.45 1.74
CA GLN A 177 12.72 -7.57 1.46
C GLN A 177 12.56 -8.76 2.42
N TYR A 178 11.95 -8.55 3.58
CA TYR A 178 11.58 -9.63 4.50
C TYR A 178 10.38 -10.43 3.98
N TYR A 179 9.37 -9.74 3.46
CA TYR A 179 8.11 -10.35 3.04
C TYR A 179 8.07 -10.75 1.56
N ALA A 180 8.86 -10.10 0.72
CA ALA A 180 8.83 -10.32 -0.72
C ALA A 180 10.22 -10.14 -1.34
N LYS A 181 10.39 -10.68 -2.55
CA LYS A 181 11.54 -10.36 -3.40
C LYS A 181 11.16 -9.20 -4.31
N PRO A 182 11.66 -7.98 -4.05
CA PRO A 182 11.30 -6.80 -4.83
C PRO A 182 11.93 -6.80 -6.22
N GLU A 183 11.13 -6.52 -7.25
CA GLU A 183 11.59 -6.33 -8.62
C GLU A 183 10.90 -5.13 -9.26
N ILE A 184 11.66 -4.21 -9.89
CA ILE A 184 11.09 -3.15 -10.71
C ILE A 184 10.81 -3.74 -12.09
N VAL A 185 9.54 -3.76 -12.47
CA VAL A 185 9.07 -4.35 -13.73
C VAL A 185 8.84 -3.32 -14.82
N ALA A 186 8.53 -2.06 -14.47
CA ALA A 186 8.40 -0.97 -15.42
C ALA A 186 8.84 0.38 -14.83
N ASN A 187 9.43 1.23 -15.68
CA ASN A 187 9.67 2.64 -15.38
C ASN A 187 8.61 3.49 -16.08
N VAL A 188 7.85 4.28 -15.31
CA VAL A 188 6.69 5.01 -15.81
C VAL A 188 6.96 6.51 -15.78
N PRO A 189 7.21 7.12 -16.95
CA PRO A 189 7.48 8.55 -17.02
C PRO A 189 6.21 9.38 -16.73
N PRO A 190 6.37 10.65 -16.28
CA PRO A 190 5.24 11.49 -15.87
C PRO A 190 4.19 11.76 -16.96
N ASN A 191 4.58 11.68 -18.24
CA ASN A 191 3.66 11.89 -19.36
C ASN A 191 2.66 10.76 -19.58
N CYS A 192 2.84 9.63 -18.92
CA CYS A 192 1.88 8.52 -18.92
C CYS A 192 0.69 8.75 -17.96
N PHE A 193 0.64 9.91 -17.28
CA PHE A 193 -0.40 10.22 -16.30
C PHE A 193 -1.19 11.48 -16.63
N MET A 194 -2.44 11.51 -16.17
CA MET A 194 -3.32 12.67 -16.16
C MET A 194 -3.93 12.89 -14.77
N PRO A 195 -3.71 14.04 -14.10
CA PRO A 195 -2.75 15.09 -14.47
C PRO A 195 -1.30 14.58 -14.40
N ARG A 196 -0.40 15.24 -15.11
CA ARG A 196 1.02 14.87 -15.11
C ARG A 196 1.65 15.16 -13.74
N PRO A 197 2.22 14.16 -13.05
CA PRO A 197 2.96 14.39 -11.80
C PRO A 197 4.32 15.05 -12.06
N ASN A 198 4.93 15.60 -10.99
CA ASN A 198 6.25 16.25 -11.09
C ASN A 198 7.41 15.23 -11.13
N VAL A 199 7.17 13.99 -10.73
CA VAL A 199 8.18 12.94 -10.62
C VAL A 199 7.73 11.69 -11.36
N GLY A 200 8.69 10.87 -11.80
CA GLY A 200 8.41 9.57 -12.40
C GLY A 200 7.97 8.54 -11.37
N SER A 201 7.32 7.50 -11.86
CA SER A 201 6.92 6.32 -11.09
C SER A 201 7.66 5.08 -11.57
N SER A 202 7.61 4.03 -10.79
CA SER A 202 8.02 2.69 -11.21
C SER A 202 6.96 1.69 -10.77
N ALA A 203 6.64 0.74 -11.64
CA ALA A 203 5.89 -0.43 -11.27
C ALA A 203 6.85 -1.44 -10.63
N PHE A 204 6.42 -1.97 -9.53
CA PHE A 204 7.13 -2.89 -8.66
C PHE A 204 6.30 -4.16 -8.53
N ALA A 205 6.90 -5.31 -8.71
CA ALA A 205 6.32 -6.60 -8.41
C ALA A 205 7.10 -7.30 -7.29
N GLY A 206 6.39 -7.99 -6.41
CA GLY A 206 6.97 -8.80 -5.35
C GLY A 206 6.12 -10.04 -5.13
N GLU A 207 6.69 -11.21 -5.40
CA GLU A 207 6.12 -12.48 -4.96
C GLU A 207 6.46 -12.69 -3.49
N LYS A 208 5.50 -13.22 -2.75
CA LYS A 208 5.68 -13.55 -1.34
C LYS A 208 6.78 -14.59 -1.19
N THR A 209 7.79 -14.29 -0.38
CA THR A 209 8.73 -15.32 0.06
C THR A 209 8.00 -16.30 0.97
N ALA A 210 8.19 -17.61 0.76
CA ALA A 210 7.54 -18.69 1.51
C ALA A 210 8.01 -18.80 2.98
N THR A 211 8.14 -17.67 3.67
CA THR A 211 8.36 -17.64 5.11
C THR A 211 7.03 -17.80 5.82
N ASP A 212 6.94 -18.86 6.62
CA ASP A 212 5.80 -19.17 7.46
C ASP A 212 5.61 -18.02 8.46
N TYR A 213 4.69 -17.08 8.18
CA TYR A 213 4.47 -15.87 8.97
C TYR A 213 4.13 -16.18 10.45
N GLY A 214 3.58 -17.38 10.75
CA GLY A 214 3.26 -17.78 12.09
C GLY A 214 4.48 -18.03 12.98
N ALA A 215 5.56 -18.62 12.44
CA ALA A 215 6.72 -19.02 13.24
C ALA A 215 7.66 -17.83 13.53
N ALA A 216 7.83 -16.89 12.59
CA ALA A 216 8.72 -15.76 12.79
C ALA A 216 8.13 -14.71 13.74
N TYR A 217 6.82 -14.47 13.68
CA TYR A 217 6.15 -13.51 14.56
C TYR A 217 6.06 -14.01 16.02
N THR A 218 5.78 -15.31 16.22
CA THR A 218 5.80 -15.90 17.56
C THR A 218 7.19 -15.88 18.18
N SER A 219 8.27 -16.04 17.41
CA SER A 219 9.63 -15.94 17.93
C SER A 219 10.03 -14.50 18.29
N TYR A 220 9.57 -13.50 17.53
CA TYR A 220 9.85 -12.09 17.81
C TYR A 220 9.03 -11.56 19.00
N SER A 221 7.75 -11.91 19.09
CA SER A 221 6.90 -11.55 20.23
C SER A 221 7.31 -12.26 21.52
N ALA A 222 7.78 -13.50 21.43
CA ALA A 222 8.33 -14.23 22.58
C ALA A 222 9.66 -13.63 23.06
N GLY A 223 10.51 -13.14 22.16
CA GLY A 223 11.75 -12.42 22.48
C GLY A 223 11.49 -11.05 23.10
N ALA A 224 10.50 -10.30 22.62
CA ALA A 224 10.14 -8.99 23.14
C ALA A 224 9.48 -9.05 24.54
N SER A 225 8.68 -10.09 24.83
CA SER A 225 8.09 -10.30 26.16
C SER A 225 9.11 -10.77 27.19
N GLY A 226 10.17 -11.46 26.76
CA GLY A 226 11.26 -11.90 27.64
C GLY A 226 12.19 -10.77 28.11
N SER A 227 12.33 -9.71 27.32
CA SER A 227 13.17 -8.55 27.69
C SER A 227 12.46 -7.51 28.58
N ALA A 228 11.13 -7.48 28.59
CA ALA A 228 10.35 -6.58 29.43
C ALA A 228 10.22 -7.03 30.88
N SER A 229 10.38 -8.34 31.16
CA SER A 229 10.29 -8.88 32.53
C SER A 229 11.63 -8.86 33.31
N ALA A 230 12.74 -8.48 32.68
CA ALA A 230 14.06 -8.42 33.32
C ALA A 230 14.43 -7.03 33.91
N LEU A 231 13.58 -6.02 33.77
CA LEU A 231 13.83 -4.65 34.26
C LEU A 231 12.93 -4.25 35.47
N GLY A 232 12.34 -5.17 36.16
CA GLY A 232 11.45 -4.88 37.28
C GLY A 232 11.67 -5.73 38.51
N SER A 233 12.84 -5.68 39.17
CA SER A 233 12.98 -5.97 40.60
C SER A 233 14.44 -5.84 41.07
N GLU A 234 14.90 -4.65 41.35
CA GLU A 234 15.92 -4.40 42.38
C GLU A 234 15.56 -3.13 43.13
N SER A 235 14.69 -3.31 44.12
CA SER A 235 14.59 -2.39 45.25
C SER A 235 15.62 -2.82 46.28
N LYS A 236 16.74 -2.12 46.37
CA LYS A 236 17.56 -2.16 47.59
C LYS A 236 17.16 -1.02 48.48
N THR A 237 16.51 -1.38 49.56
CA THR A 237 16.49 -0.66 50.83
C THR A 237 17.88 -0.72 51.41
N ASP A 238 18.50 0.40 51.62
CA ASP A 238 19.41 0.60 52.77
C ASP A 238 19.25 2.05 53.22
N GLY A 239 18.97 2.09 54.47
CA GLY A 239 18.66 3.24 55.25
C GLY A 239 19.89 4.03 55.74
N VAL A 240 19.57 4.97 56.54
CA VAL A 240 20.38 5.62 57.61
C VAL A 240 20.79 7.05 57.35
N THR A 241 20.19 7.83 58.16
CA THR A 241 20.53 8.91 59.09
C THR A 241 20.56 10.35 58.61
N ASN A 242 19.81 11.07 59.43
CA ASN A 242 19.81 12.54 59.64
C ASN A 242 21.21 13.15 59.75
N GLU A 243 21.38 14.32 59.21
CA GLU A 243 21.91 15.46 60.00
C GLU A 243 21.42 16.79 59.43
N SER A 244 21.01 17.59 60.35
CA SER A 244 20.56 18.99 60.30
C SER A 244 21.65 19.97 59.89
N GLY A 245 21.30 20.99 59.10
CA GLY A 245 22.20 22.14 58.83
C GLY A 245 21.41 23.29 58.20
N ASP A 246 20.97 24.16 59.06
CA ASP A 246 20.33 25.45 58.90
C ASP A 246 21.28 26.51 58.28
N PHE A 247 20.71 27.56 57.68
CA PHE A 247 21.18 28.89 57.28
C PHE A 247 20.89 29.15 55.78
N GLY A 248 19.95 29.99 55.40
CA GLY A 248 19.75 31.37 55.81
C GLY A 248 20.06 32.28 54.60
N GLY A 249 19.11 33.11 54.15
CA GLY A 249 19.42 34.37 53.47
C GLY A 249 18.92 34.49 52.00
N GLN A 250 17.74 35.08 51.82
CA GLN A 250 17.40 35.98 50.69
C GLN A 250 18.13 37.32 50.85
N PRO A 251 18.21 38.25 49.82
CA PRO A 251 17.15 38.69 48.95
C PRO A 251 17.55 39.01 47.47
N GLU A 252 16.54 39.13 46.60
CA GLU A 252 16.52 39.97 45.39
C GLU A 252 16.69 41.47 45.74
N PRO A 253 16.81 42.45 44.80
CA PRO A 253 16.42 42.51 43.37
C PRO A 253 17.47 43.20 42.46
N ASP A 254 17.31 43.15 41.13
CA ASP A 254 17.02 44.26 40.20
C ASP A 254 16.78 43.71 38.81
#